data_6c3735cf07392414a3be106ac6140d2a
#
_entry.id   6c3735cf07392414a3be106ac6140d2a
#
_cell.length_a   1.000
_cell.length_b   1.000
_cell.length_c   1.000
_cell.angle_alpha   90.00
_cell.angle_beta   90.00
_cell.angle_gamma   90.00
#
_symmetry.space_group_name_H-M   'P 1'
#
loop_
_entity.id
_entity.type
_entity.pdbx_description
1 polymer ?
#
loop_
_entity_poly.entity_id
_entity_poly.type
_entity_poly.pdbx_seq_one_letter_code
_entity_poly.pdbx_strand_id
1 'polypeptide(L)'
;MLRSLVGSEMCIRDRFQTVLFFSHTDDAIMKSYREQEGRRIYVMPQNLSSYVQTGMRVHAANLSPVSFWKVNLTAIGIYNNYGWTEQGQKMKNRMFTPIFGCMNQFAFTSVWSAELSANYNGRMAYGQATVHPALEVNVGIQKKMFRNRCTVTLFAKDVFNTNYQKVDIQSPGVQAFVDERHNKRVLGIAFAWRFQKGSETKESRRKKEIDETKRVNL
;
A
#
# COMPACT_ATOMS: atom_id res chain seq x y z
N MET A 1 -2.44 1.49 -25.05
CA MET A 1 -3.82 1.63 -24.55
C MET A 1 -3.95 0.86 -23.25
N LEU A 2 -4.11 1.56 -22.14
CA LEU A 2 -4.44 0.94 -20.84
C LEU A 2 -5.92 0.55 -20.83
N ARG A 3 -6.21 -0.74 -20.88
CA ARG A 3 -7.54 -1.24 -20.53
C ARG A 3 -7.50 -1.66 -19.06
N SER A 4 -7.87 -0.76 -18.17
CA SER A 4 -8.19 -1.07 -16.79
C SER A 4 -9.62 -1.58 -16.73
N LEU A 5 -9.81 -2.84 -16.39
CA LEU A 5 -11.11 -3.34 -15.95
C LEU A 5 -11.27 -2.93 -14.47
N VAL A 6 -11.92 -1.79 -14.26
CA VAL A 6 -12.38 -1.37 -12.93
C VAL A 6 -13.62 -2.18 -12.62
N GLY A 7 -13.50 -3.10 -11.68
CA GLY A 7 -14.65 -3.81 -11.11
C GLY A 7 -15.51 -2.83 -10.31
N SER A 8 -16.82 -2.99 -10.43
CA SER A 8 -17.86 -2.16 -9.85
C SER A 8 -17.72 -1.98 -8.34
N GLU A 9 -17.82 -0.73 -7.90
CA GLU A 9 -18.07 -0.39 -6.51
C GLU A 9 -19.46 -0.88 -6.12
N MET A 10 -19.53 -1.73 -5.11
CA MET A 10 -20.79 -2.06 -4.45
C MET A 10 -20.62 -2.12 -2.94
N CYS A 11 -21.41 -1.28 -2.28
CA CYS A 11 -21.91 -1.33 -0.91
C CYS A 11 -20.96 -1.05 0.26
N ILE A 12 -21.24 0.03 0.93
CA ILE A 12 -20.75 0.61 2.20
C ILE A 12 -20.71 -0.37 3.42
N ARG A 13 -21.04 -1.65 3.24
CA ARG A 13 -21.14 -2.65 4.31
C ARG A 13 -20.28 -3.89 4.14
N ASP A 14 -19.52 -4.02 3.06
CA ASP A 14 -18.75 -5.23 2.83
C ASP A 14 -17.49 -5.22 3.66
N ARG A 15 -17.43 -6.14 4.63
CA ARG A 15 -16.23 -6.37 5.45
C ARG A 15 -15.13 -7.05 4.66
N PHE A 16 -15.45 -7.64 3.50
CA PHE A 16 -14.54 -8.37 2.65
C PHE A 16 -14.61 -7.86 1.22
N GLN A 17 -13.44 -7.62 0.64
CA GLN A 17 -13.29 -7.25 -0.76
C GLN A 17 -12.24 -8.15 -1.39
N THR A 18 -12.57 -8.73 -2.54
CA THR A 18 -11.62 -9.49 -3.35
C THR A 18 -11.52 -8.86 -4.73
N VAL A 19 -10.29 -8.65 -5.20
CA VAL A 19 -10.00 -8.08 -6.51
C VAL A 19 -9.03 -9.01 -7.22
N LEU A 20 -9.40 -9.47 -8.41
CA LEU A 20 -8.51 -10.12 -9.36
C LEU A 20 -8.05 -9.09 -10.39
N PHE A 21 -6.78 -9.09 -10.75
CA PHE A 21 -6.27 -8.17 -11.73
C PHE A 21 -5.29 -8.85 -12.69
N PHE A 22 -5.31 -8.36 -13.91
CA PHE A 22 -4.40 -8.75 -14.96
C PHE A 22 -3.99 -7.48 -15.72
N SER A 23 -2.69 -7.37 -16.02
CA SER A 23 -2.14 -6.30 -16.84
C SER A 23 -1.09 -6.87 -17.78
N HIS A 24 -1.12 -6.46 -19.02
CA HIS A 24 -0.10 -6.72 -20.01
C HIS A 24 0.34 -5.41 -20.63
N THR A 25 1.64 -5.20 -20.72
CA THR A 25 2.24 -4.00 -21.31
C THR A 25 3.33 -4.43 -22.27
N ASP A 26 3.21 -4.03 -23.52
CA ASP A 26 4.28 -4.12 -24.49
C ASP A 26 5.17 -2.89 -24.41
N ASP A 27 6.45 -3.05 -24.73
CA ASP A 27 7.45 -1.98 -24.75
C ASP A 27 7.52 -1.18 -23.44
N ALA A 28 7.36 -1.86 -22.30
CA ALA A 28 7.43 -1.25 -20.99
C ALA A 28 8.81 -0.61 -20.75
N ILE A 29 8.81 0.67 -20.38
CA ILE A 29 10.06 1.40 -20.08
C ILE A 29 10.50 1.06 -18.67
N MET A 30 11.69 0.48 -18.54
CA MET A 30 12.27 0.08 -17.27
C MET A 30 13.75 0.48 -17.20
N LYS A 31 14.31 0.52 -15.98
CA LYS A 31 15.74 0.73 -15.79
C LYS A 31 16.52 -0.48 -16.28
N SER A 32 17.47 -0.25 -17.17
CA SER A 32 18.47 -1.22 -17.63
C SER A 32 19.82 -0.90 -17.01
N TYR A 33 20.55 -1.93 -16.65
CA TYR A 33 21.86 -1.83 -16.02
C TYR A 33 22.90 -2.43 -16.95
N ARG A 34 23.93 -1.65 -17.30
CA ARG A 34 25.01 -2.08 -18.18
C ARG A 34 26.36 -1.74 -17.57
N GLU A 35 27.30 -2.66 -17.69
CA GLU A 35 28.70 -2.37 -17.38
C GLU A 35 29.35 -1.69 -18.60
N GLN A 36 30.14 -0.65 -18.35
CA GLN A 36 31.01 -0.02 -19.31
C GLN A 36 32.43 -0.04 -18.77
N GLU A 37 33.42 0.13 -19.62
CA GLU A 37 34.85 0.11 -19.29
C GLU A 37 35.16 0.82 -17.95
N GLY A 38 35.91 0.12 -17.08
CA GLY A 38 36.34 0.65 -15.79
C GLY A 38 35.42 0.36 -14.59
N ARG A 39 34.60 -0.70 -14.63
CA ARG A 39 33.70 -1.15 -13.54
C ARG A 39 32.60 -0.13 -13.18
N ARG A 40 32.20 0.69 -14.13
CA ARG A 40 31.08 1.62 -13.94
C ARG A 40 29.78 0.99 -14.40
N ILE A 41 28.75 1.07 -13.56
CA ILE A 41 27.40 0.62 -13.91
C ILE A 41 26.62 1.85 -14.39
N TYR A 42 26.16 1.78 -15.64
CA TYR A 42 25.26 2.79 -16.21
C TYR A 42 23.82 2.33 -16.03
N VAL A 43 23.00 3.24 -15.55
CA VAL A 43 21.55 3.02 -15.39
C VAL A 43 20.85 3.90 -16.39
N MET A 44 20.11 3.29 -17.32
CA MET A 44 19.38 4.02 -18.35
C MET A 44 17.97 3.42 -18.53
N PRO A 45 16.97 4.24 -18.91
CA PRO A 45 15.68 3.71 -19.31
C PRO A 45 15.81 2.95 -20.62
N GLN A 46 15.19 1.77 -20.68
CA GLN A 46 15.14 0.92 -21.86
C GLN A 46 13.74 0.33 -22.00
N ASN A 47 13.29 0.15 -23.24
CA ASN A 47 12.05 -0.57 -23.50
C ASN A 47 12.30 -2.06 -23.30
N LEU A 48 11.49 -2.68 -22.42
CA LEU A 48 11.40 -4.13 -22.29
C LEU A 48 10.41 -4.67 -23.32
N SER A 49 10.65 -5.90 -23.79
CA SER A 49 9.78 -6.51 -24.81
C SER A 49 8.37 -6.74 -24.28
N SER A 50 8.22 -7.16 -23.03
CA SER A 50 6.91 -7.39 -22.43
C SER A 50 6.96 -7.37 -20.90
N TYR A 51 5.86 -6.95 -20.30
CA TYR A 51 5.59 -7.06 -18.88
C TYR A 51 4.18 -7.57 -18.65
N VAL A 52 4.07 -8.67 -17.93
CA VAL A 52 2.77 -9.24 -17.52
C VAL A 52 2.71 -9.24 -16.00
N GLN A 53 1.61 -8.73 -15.48
CA GLN A 53 1.28 -8.77 -14.06
C GLN A 53 -0.10 -9.39 -13.87
N THR A 54 -0.19 -10.37 -13.00
CA THR A 54 -1.48 -10.93 -12.58
C THR A 54 -1.48 -11.14 -11.08
N GLY A 55 -2.63 -11.05 -10.48
CA GLY A 55 -2.70 -11.23 -9.05
C GLY A 55 -4.09 -11.15 -8.46
N MET A 56 -4.11 -11.35 -7.15
CA MET A 56 -5.30 -11.26 -6.35
C MET A 56 -5.02 -10.43 -5.10
N ARG A 57 -5.95 -9.58 -4.75
CA ARG A 57 -5.99 -8.87 -3.47
C ARG A 57 -7.24 -9.28 -2.71
N VAL A 58 -7.05 -9.61 -1.45
CA VAL A 58 -8.13 -9.81 -0.47
C VAL A 58 -7.96 -8.77 0.62
N HIS A 59 -9.01 -8.05 0.92
CA HIS A 59 -9.05 -7.05 1.99
C HIS A 59 -10.21 -7.35 2.92
N ALA A 60 -9.93 -7.39 4.21
CA ALA A 60 -10.94 -7.52 5.26
C ALA A 60 -10.88 -6.27 6.15
N ALA A 61 -11.97 -5.51 6.16
CA ALA A 61 -12.06 -4.23 6.87
C ALA A 61 -12.93 -4.31 8.11
N ASN A 62 -12.58 -3.53 9.12
CA ASN A 62 -13.38 -3.33 10.33
C ASN A 62 -13.81 -4.62 11.02
N LEU A 63 -12.97 -5.65 11.00
CA LEU A 63 -13.19 -6.85 11.79
C LEU A 63 -13.08 -6.43 13.27
N SER A 64 -14.06 -6.84 14.07
CA SER A 64 -14.10 -6.51 15.50
C SER A 64 -14.18 -7.80 16.31
N PRO A 65 -13.04 -8.43 16.62
CA PRO A 65 -13.01 -9.64 17.46
C PRO A 65 -13.60 -9.37 18.84
N VAL A 66 -13.33 -8.19 19.36
CA VAL A 66 -13.91 -7.65 20.61
C VAL A 66 -14.24 -6.17 20.45
N SER A 67 -15.10 -5.62 21.30
CA SER A 67 -15.65 -4.27 21.17
C SER A 67 -14.61 -3.14 21.11
N PHE A 68 -13.50 -3.30 21.81
CA PHE A 68 -12.43 -2.30 21.87
C PHE A 68 -11.35 -2.48 20.78
N TRP A 69 -11.39 -3.56 19.99
CA TRP A 69 -10.36 -3.91 19.00
C TRP A 69 -10.95 -4.02 17.61
N LYS A 70 -10.40 -3.26 16.67
CA LYS A 70 -10.71 -3.32 15.24
C LYS A 70 -9.48 -3.71 14.46
N VAL A 71 -9.66 -4.58 13.47
CA VAL A 71 -8.59 -5.10 12.62
C VAL A 71 -8.94 -4.88 11.17
N ASN A 72 -7.96 -4.40 10.40
CA ASN A 72 -7.99 -4.40 8.95
C ASN A 72 -6.85 -5.29 8.44
N LEU A 73 -7.16 -6.21 7.55
CA LEU A 73 -6.22 -7.14 6.96
C LEU A 73 -6.19 -6.97 5.45
N THR A 74 -5.02 -7.02 4.88
CA THR A 74 -4.82 -7.03 3.42
C THR A 74 -3.84 -8.14 3.07
N ALA A 75 -4.20 -8.98 2.12
CA ALA A 75 -3.31 -9.96 1.53
C ALA A 75 -3.34 -9.79 0.01
N ILE A 76 -2.16 -9.69 -0.61
CA ILE A 76 -2.00 -9.54 -2.05
C ILE A 76 -0.99 -10.58 -2.51
N GLY A 77 -1.38 -11.35 -3.52
CA GLY A 77 -0.46 -12.20 -4.27
C GLY A 77 -0.31 -11.64 -5.68
N ILE A 78 0.91 -11.31 -6.08
CA ILE A 78 1.21 -10.76 -7.39
C ILE A 78 2.21 -11.66 -8.09
N TYR A 79 1.90 -12.09 -9.30
CA TYR A 79 2.87 -12.74 -10.19
C TYR A 79 3.30 -11.74 -11.25
N ASN A 80 4.59 -11.42 -11.26
CA ASN A 80 5.24 -10.55 -12.23
C ASN A 80 6.05 -11.38 -13.20
N ASN A 81 5.98 -11.07 -14.49
CA ASN A 81 6.78 -11.68 -15.54
C ASN A 81 7.29 -10.59 -16.48
N TYR A 82 8.58 -10.32 -16.39
CA TYR A 82 9.29 -9.38 -17.25
C TYR A 82 10.06 -10.15 -18.30
N GLY A 83 9.97 -9.74 -19.57
CA GLY A 83 10.74 -10.26 -20.70
C GLY A 83 11.46 -9.13 -21.41
N TRP A 84 12.73 -9.34 -21.76
CA TRP A 84 13.51 -8.40 -22.58
C TRP A 84 14.54 -9.15 -23.42
N THR A 85 15.09 -8.45 -24.41
CA THR A 85 16.19 -8.98 -25.23
C THR A 85 17.41 -8.11 -24.96
N GLU A 86 18.53 -8.74 -24.61
CA GLU A 86 19.79 -8.06 -24.41
C GLU A 86 20.90 -8.83 -25.09
N GLN A 87 21.73 -8.12 -25.88
CA GLN A 87 22.78 -8.74 -26.68
C GLN A 87 22.33 -9.96 -27.53
N GLY A 88 21.09 -9.90 -28.07
CA GLY A 88 20.49 -10.99 -28.84
C GLY A 88 19.95 -12.15 -28.01
N GLN A 89 20.09 -12.15 -26.70
CA GLN A 89 19.60 -13.19 -25.80
C GLN A 89 18.26 -12.78 -25.17
N LYS A 90 17.30 -13.72 -25.16
CA LYS A 90 16.01 -13.52 -24.49
C LYS A 90 16.16 -13.76 -22.99
N MET A 91 15.96 -12.72 -22.22
CA MET A 91 16.01 -12.72 -20.76
C MET A 91 14.60 -12.68 -20.16
N LYS A 92 14.45 -13.24 -18.98
CA LYS A 92 13.18 -13.24 -18.24
C LYS A 92 13.44 -13.12 -16.74
N ASN A 93 12.63 -12.32 -16.07
CA ASN A 93 12.58 -12.28 -14.60
C ASN A 93 11.13 -12.49 -14.16
N ARG A 94 10.87 -13.58 -13.46
CA ARG A 94 9.53 -13.99 -13.03
C ARG A 94 9.52 -14.27 -11.56
N MET A 95 8.50 -13.75 -10.87
CA MET A 95 8.40 -13.95 -9.44
C MET A 95 6.97 -13.80 -8.94
N PHE A 96 6.61 -14.65 -7.99
CA PHE A 96 5.44 -14.44 -7.16
C PHE A 96 5.83 -13.64 -5.92
N THR A 97 5.10 -12.55 -5.67
CA THR A 97 5.32 -11.63 -4.57
C THR A 97 4.13 -11.64 -3.62
N PRO A 98 4.27 -12.19 -2.42
CA PRO A 98 3.26 -12.03 -1.37
C PRO A 98 3.43 -10.68 -0.68
N ILE A 99 2.31 -9.99 -0.42
CA ILE A 99 2.27 -8.73 0.34
C ILE A 99 1.19 -8.88 1.41
N PHE A 100 1.53 -8.55 2.65
CA PHE A 100 0.60 -8.60 3.78
C PHE A 100 0.59 -7.27 4.51
N GLY A 101 -0.61 -6.78 4.80
CA GLY A 101 -0.85 -5.63 5.64
C GLY A 101 -1.79 -5.99 6.78
N CYS A 102 -1.46 -5.55 7.99
CA CYS A 102 -2.30 -5.69 9.16
C CYS A 102 -2.31 -4.37 9.93
N MET A 103 -3.51 -3.83 10.20
CA MET A 103 -3.69 -2.65 11.01
C MET A 103 -4.64 -2.98 12.16
N ASN A 104 -4.17 -2.80 13.37
CA ASN A 104 -4.92 -3.02 14.60
C ASN A 104 -5.17 -1.68 15.27
N GLN A 105 -6.42 -1.42 15.61
CA GLN A 105 -6.84 -0.22 16.34
C GLN A 105 -7.50 -0.64 17.65
N PHE A 106 -6.99 -0.12 18.75
CA PHE A 106 -7.47 -0.41 20.09
C PHE A 106 -8.07 0.86 20.70
N ALA A 107 -9.32 0.80 21.09
CA ALA A 107 -10.02 1.87 21.80
C ALA A 107 -10.24 1.44 23.25
N PHE A 108 -9.23 1.62 24.11
CA PHE A 108 -9.26 1.16 25.50
C PHE A 108 -10.30 1.91 26.32
N THR A 109 -10.40 3.22 26.06
CA THR A 109 -11.39 4.10 26.71
C THR A 109 -11.86 5.16 25.70
N SER A 110 -12.77 6.04 26.10
CA SER A 110 -13.20 7.20 25.28
C SER A 110 -12.06 8.20 24.99
N VAL A 111 -10.97 8.15 25.77
CA VAL A 111 -9.84 9.09 25.69
C VAL A 111 -8.53 8.43 25.26
N TRP A 112 -8.34 7.13 25.49
CA TRP A 112 -7.13 6.40 25.15
C TRP A 112 -7.36 5.42 24.01
N SER A 113 -6.51 5.50 23.01
CA SER A 113 -6.46 4.54 21.90
C SER A 113 -5.01 4.24 21.50
N ALA A 114 -4.81 3.09 20.88
CA ALA A 114 -3.53 2.72 20.31
C ALA A 114 -3.73 2.14 18.91
N GLU A 115 -2.68 2.19 18.11
CA GLU A 115 -2.62 1.59 16.79
C GLU A 115 -1.32 0.79 16.65
N LEU A 116 -1.43 -0.40 16.06
CA LEU A 116 -0.30 -1.24 15.68
C LEU A 116 -0.51 -1.65 14.23
N SER A 117 0.43 -1.28 13.36
CA SER A 117 0.42 -1.71 11.96
C SER A 117 1.67 -2.48 11.59
N ALA A 118 1.51 -3.48 10.74
CA ALA A 118 2.58 -4.26 10.17
C ALA A 118 2.35 -4.40 8.67
N ASN A 119 3.39 -4.10 7.86
CA ASN A 119 3.36 -4.23 6.42
C ASN A 119 4.56 -5.07 5.98
N TYR A 120 4.29 -6.20 5.34
CA TYR A 120 5.29 -7.08 4.78
C TYR A 120 5.18 -7.07 3.26
N ASN A 121 6.28 -6.75 2.59
CA ASN A 121 6.44 -6.89 1.16
C ASN A 121 7.40 -8.04 0.91
N GLY A 122 6.95 -9.07 0.19
CA GLY A 122 7.78 -10.21 -0.19
C GLY A 122 8.82 -9.85 -1.24
N ARG A 123 9.65 -10.82 -1.60
CA ARG A 123 10.62 -10.68 -2.69
C ARG A 123 9.89 -10.38 -4.00
N MET A 124 10.38 -9.40 -4.78
CA MET A 124 9.69 -8.90 -5.98
C MET A 124 10.65 -8.77 -7.16
N ALA A 125 10.22 -9.25 -8.33
CA ALA A 125 10.87 -8.94 -9.60
C ALA A 125 10.52 -7.52 -10.05
N TYR A 126 11.51 -6.76 -10.50
CA TYR A 126 11.36 -5.42 -11.07
C TYR A 126 12.31 -5.24 -12.26
N GLY A 127 11.86 -5.60 -13.46
CA GLY A 127 12.72 -5.62 -14.65
C GLY A 127 13.91 -6.56 -14.44
N GLN A 128 15.13 -6.05 -14.62
CA GLN A 128 16.38 -6.77 -14.40
C GLN A 128 16.77 -6.92 -12.92
N ALA A 129 16.05 -6.27 -12.04
CA ALA A 129 16.34 -6.27 -10.62
C ALA A 129 15.39 -7.18 -9.82
N THR A 130 15.87 -7.65 -8.68
CA THR A 130 15.07 -8.36 -7.69
C THR A 130 15.17 -7.63 -6.36
N VAL A 131 14.04 -7.17 -5.86
CA VAL A 131 13.94 -6.47 -4.58
C VAL A 131 13.74 -7.50 -3.47
N HIS A 132 14.52 -7.41 -2.41
CA HIS A 132 14.40 -8.28 -1.25
C HIS A 132 13.19 -7.95 -0.37
N PRO A 133 12.74 -8.91 0.45
CA PRO A 133 11.61 -8.67 1.35
C PRO A 133 11.91 -7.56 2.36
N ALA A 134 10.86 -6.81 2.72
CA ALA A 134 10.92 -5.80 3.76
C ALA A 134 9.70 -5.91 4.68
N LEU A 135 9.92 -5.67 5.97
CA LEU A 135 8.87 -5.61 6.99
C LEU A 135 8.93 -4.25 7.67
N GLU A 136 7.80 -3.59 7.79
CA GLU A 136 7.65 -2.35 8.55
C GLU A 136 6.62 -2.55 9.64
N VAL A 137 6.98 -2.23 10.87
CA VAL A 137 6.07 -2.26 12.01
C VAL A 137 6.02 -0.89 12.65
N ASN A 138 4.81 -0.34 12.77
CA ASN A 138 4.57 0.96 13.35
C ASN A 138 3.63 0.84 14.55
N VAL A 139 3.87 1.65 15.57
CA VAL A 139 3.05 1.70 16.78
C VAL A 139 2.72 3.16 17.12
N GLY A 140 1.51 3.39 17.59
CA GLY A 140 1.06 4.70 18.04
C GLY A 140 0.16 4.60 19.26
N ILE A 141 0.27 5.57 20.16
CA ILE A 141 -0.62 5.72 21.32
C ILE A 141 -1.17 7.15 21.28
N GLN A 142 -2.48 7.26 21.39
CA GLN A 142 -3.19 8.53 21.32
C GLN A 142 -3.97 8.78 22.59
N LYS A 143 -3.88 10.02 23.08
CA LYS A 143 -4.68 10.52 24.19
C LYS A 143 -5.48 11.75 23.78
N LYS A 144 -6.79 11.70 23.99
CA LYS A 144 -7.70 12.85 23.82
C LYS A 144 -7.88 13.54 25.16
N MET A 145 -7.83 14.87 25.14
CA MET A 145 -7.94 15.73 26.33
C MET A 145 -8.90 16.89 26.06
N PHE A 146 -9.29 17.63 27.12
CA PHE A 146 -10.13 18.82 27.04
C PHE A 146 -11.42 18.59 26.25
N ARG A 147 -12.20 17.55 26.61
CA ARG A 147 -13.44 17.16 25.91
C ARG A 147 -13.23 16.92 24.40
N ASN A 148 -12.19 16.21 24.05
CA ASN A 148 -11.78 15.89 22.67
C ASN A 148 -11.31 17.10 21.83
N ARG A 149 -11.03 18.25 22.45
CA ARG A 149 -10.48 19.42 21.74
C ARG A 149 -8.99 19.29 21.48
N CYS A 150 -8.26 18.58 22.33
CA CYS A 150 -6.84 18.31 22.18
C CYS A 150 -6.60 16.82 21.98
N THR A 151 -5.73 16.49 21.06
CA THR A 151 -5.26 15.12 20.84
C THR A 151 -3.73 15.12 20.81
N VAL A 152 -3.13 14.31 21.65
CA VAL A 152 -1.69 14.04 21.64
C VAL A 152 -1.47 12.62 21.17
N THR A 153 -0.58 12.44 20.19
CA THR A 153 -0.20 11.14 19.65
C THR A 153 1.30 10.97 19.77
N LEU A 154 1.72 9.90 20.44
CA LEU A 154 3.09 9.40 20.43
C LEU A 154 3.15 8.27 19.40
N PHE A 155 4.14 8.28 18.52
CA PHE A 155 4.28 7.22 17.54
C PHE A 155 5.73 6.84 17.29
N ALA A 156 5.92 5.58 16.94
CA ALA A 156 7.18 5.04 16.45
C ALA A 156 6.93 4.34 15.11
N LYS A 157 7.66 4.73 14.08
CA LYS A 157 7.66 4.09 12.77
C LYS A 157 8.87 3.20 12.62
N ASP A 158 8.69 2.08 11.91
CA ASP A 158 9.71 1.08 11.66
C ASP A 158 10.49 0.70 12.93
N VAL A 159 9.74 0.27 13.96
CA VAL A 159 10.25 0.00 15.31
C VAL A 159 11.47 -0.94 15.29
N PHE A 160 11.44 -1.93 14.39
CA PHE A 160 12.52 -2.92 14.26
C PHE A 160 13.63 -2.47 13.30
N ASN A 161 13.48 -1.32 12.60
CA ASN A 161 14.40 -0.83 11.58
C ASN A 161 14.67 -1.90 10.50
N THR A 162 13.61 -2.50 9.99
CA THR A 162 13.66 -3.59 9.00
C THR A 162 13.16 -3.17 7.62
N ASN A 163 12.65 -1.93 7.48
CA ASN A 163 12.21 -1.38 6.21
C ASN A 163 13.38 -0.72 5.46
N TYR A 164 14.32 -1.53 5.02
CA TYR A 164 15.43 -1.11 4.14
C TYR A 164 15.35 -1.84 2.81
N GLN A 165 15.91 -1.23 1.78
CA GLN A 165 15.83 -1.75 0.42
C GLN A 165 17.14 -2.45 0.04
N LYS A 166 17.04 -3.74 -0.21
CA LYS A 166 18.11 -4.55 -0.81
C LYS A 166 17.67 -4.96 -2.20
N VAL A 167 18.56 -4.81 -3.16
CA VAL A 167 18.26 -5.09 -4.57
C VAL A 167 19.42 -5.88 -5.17
N ASP A 168 19.09 -7.06 -5.72
CA ASP A 168 19.97 -7.82 -6.59
C ASP A 168 19.74 -7.37 -8.04
N ILE A 169 20.78 -7.01 -8.73
CA ILE A 169 20.76 -6.67 -10.16
C ILE A 169 21.48 -7.77 -10.90
N GLN A 170 20.78 -8.42 -11.84
CA GLN A 170 21.32 -9.48 -12.68
C GLN A 170 21.04 -9.15 -14.14
N SER A 171 22.09 -8.76 -14.85
CA SER A 171 22.09 -8.48 -16.29
C SER A 171 23.34 -9.10 -16.90
N PRO A 172 23.37 -9.42 -18.20
CA PRO A 172 24.59 -9.89 -18.86
C PRO A 172 25.76 -8.93 -18.60
N GLY A 173 26.84 -9.46 -17.99
CA GLY A 173 28.01 -8.66 -17.60
C GLY A 173 27.86 -7.86 -16.31
N VAL A 174 26.67 -7.77 -15.71
CA VAL A 174 26.44 -7.00 -14.45
C VAL A 174 25.87 -7.91 -13.37
N GLN A 175 26.63 -8.10 -12.31
CA GLN A 175 26.14 -8.65 -11.05
C GLN A 175 26.40 -7.61 -9.96
N ALA A 176 25.36 -6.97 -9.46
CA ALA A 176 25.47 -5.96 -8.41
C ALA A 176 24.45 -6.20 -7.32
N PHE A 177 24.88 -5.92 -6.10
CA PHE A 177 24.03 -5.91 -4.92
C PHE A 177 23.99 -4.49 -4.36
N VAL A 178 22.81 -3.93 -4.24
CA VAL A 178 22.58 -2.62 -3.65
C VAL A 178 21.91 -2.81 -2.29
N ASP A 179 22.58 -2.38 -1.22
CA ASP A 179 22.04 -2.38 0.14
C ASP A 179 21.85 -0.91 0.57
N GLU A 180 20.65 -0.41 0.38
CA GLU A 180 20.31 0.98 0.68
C GLU A 180 19.64 1.05 2.06
N ARG A 181 20.44 1.36 3.08
CA ARG A 181 20.02 1.47 4.46
C ARG A 181 19.77 2.92 4.84
N HIS A 182 18.62 3.42 4.48
CA HIS A 182 18.14 4.66 5.07
C HIS A 182 17.56 4.35 6.45
N ASN A 183 17.98 5.07 7.46
CA ASN A 183 17.35 4.95 8.79
C ASN A 183 15.94 5.54 8.70
N LYS A 184 14.95 4.65 8.52
CA LYS A 184 13.53 5.02 8.43
C LYS A 184 12.84 5.02 9.80
N ARG A 185 13.57 4.65 10.86
CA ARG A 185 13.03 4.67 12.22
C ARG A 185 12.75 6.12 12.63
N VAL A 186 11.50 6.38 12.98
CA VAL A 186 11.05 7.70 13.42
C VAL A 186 10.30 7.55 14.73
N LEU A 187 10.75 8.30 15.72
CA LEU A 187 9.99 8.55 16.94
C LEU A 187 9.42 9.96 16.84
N GLY A 188 8.13 10.11 17.13
CA GLY A 188 7.49 11.41 17.00
C GLY A 188 6.36 11.64 17.97
N ILE A 189 6.10 12.92 18.17
CA ILE A 189 4.94 13.44 18.90
C ILE A 189 4.13 14.31 17.95
N ALA A 190 2.82 14.08 17.90
CA ALA A 190 1.89 14.94 17.18
C ALA A 190 0.89 15.55 18.16
N PHE A 191 0.61 16.82 17.97
CA PHE A 191 -0.34 17.59 18.76
C PHE A 191 -1.37 18.18 17.82
N ALA A 192 -2.66 17.89 18.06
CA ALA A 192 -3.76 18.43 17.29
C ALA A 192 -4.73 19.15 18.22
N TRP A 193 -5.05 20.40 17.91
CA TRP A 193 -6.04 21.20 18.64
C TRP A 193 -7.18 21.60 17.71
N ARG A 194 -8.42 21.33 18.13
CA ARG A 194 -9.63 21.72 17.39
C ARG A 194 -10.19 23.01 17.98
N PHE A 195 -10.12 24.07 17.19
CA PHE A 195 -10.80 25.31 17.49
C PHE A 195 -12.21 25.23 16.92
N GLN A 196 -13.20 25.11 17.79
CA GLN A 196 -14.60 25.12 17.38
C GLN A 196 -15.20 26.48 17.76
N LYS A 197 -15.38 27.36 16.78
CA LYS A 197 -16.04 28.62 16.88
C LYS A 197 -17.38 28.49 16.13
N GLY A 198 -18.46 28.16 16.86
CA GLY A 198 -19.81 27.99 16.31
C GLY A 198 -20.62 26.98 17.11
N SER A 199 -21.94 27.18 17.20
CA SER A 199 -22.87 26.22 17.77
C SER A 199 -22.91 24.96 16.87
N GLU A 200 -23.03 23.78 17.47
CA GLU A 200 -23.29 22.55 16.73
C GLU A 200 -24.51 22.75 15.83
N THR A 201 -24.30 22.77 14.55
CA THR A 201 -25.40 22.67 13.58
C THR A 201 -25.99 21.28 13.78
N LYS A 202 -27.16 21.18 14.42
CA LYS A 202 -27.94 19.96 14.41
C LYS A 202 -28.12 19.59 12.94
N GLU A 203 -27.61 18.44 12.55
CA GLU A 203 -27.87 17.85 11.22
C GLU A 203 -29.39 17.84 11.06
N SER A 204 -29.91 18.82 10.32
CA SER A 204 -31.30 18.83 9.89
C SER A 204 -31.43 17.60 8.95
N ARG A 205 -31.96 16.52 9.50
CA ARG A 205 -32.52 15.43 8.70
C ARG A 205 -33.65 16.03 7.87
N ARG A 206 -33.32 16.68 6.75
CA ARG A 206 -34.25 16.89 5.66
C ARG A 206 -34.58 15.52 5.07
N LYS A 207 -35.59 14.87 5.63
CA LYS A 207 -36.38 13.91 4.89
C LYS A 207 -36.99 14.71 3.73
N LYS A 208 -36.33 14.68 2.58
CA LYS A 208 -37.01 14.87 1.30
C LYS A 208 -37.80 13.58 1.04
N GLU A 209 -38.94 13.44 1.65
CA GLU A 209 -40.03 12.68 1.08
C GLU A 209 -40.43 13.40 -0.19
N ILE A 210 -39.86 12.99 -1.30
CA ILE A 210 -40.37 13.34 -2.64
C ILE A 210 -41.58 12.43 -2.79
N ASP A 211 -42.73 12.97 -2.44
CA ASP A 211 -44.03 12.35 -2.70
C ASP A 211 -44.32 12.47 -4.24
N GLU A 212 -43.76 11.53 -5.01
CA GLU A 212 -43.97 11.43 -6.45
C GLU A 212 -45.38 10.96 -6.81
N THR A 213 -46.18 10.53 -5.84
CA THR A 213 -47.55 10.05 -6.08
C THR A 213 -48.58 11.16 -6.31
N LYS A 214 -48.21 12.43 -6.11
CA LYS A 214 -49.13 13.57 -6.37
C LYS A 214 -49.05 14.17 -7.76
N ARG A 215 -48.30 13.62 -8.69
CA ARG A 215 -48.18 14.14 -10.07
C ARG A 215 -48.94 13.36 -11.12
N VAL A 216 -49.71 12.33 -10.74
CA VAL A 216 -50.53 11.59 -11.70
C VAL A 216 -51.99 11.73 -11.28
N ASN A 217 -52.55 12.91 -11.51
CA ASN A 217 -53.98 13.14 -11.66
C ASN A 217 -54.16 14.43 -12.46
N LEU A 218 -54.16 14.30 -13.77
CA LEU A 218 -54.91 15.07 -14.78
C LEU A 218 -54.96 14.27 -16.06
#